data_7e6a8de408fab30996cd20164f47dc72
#
_entry.id   7e6a8de408fab30996cd20164f47dc72
#
_cell.length_a   1.000
_cell.length_b   1.000
_cell.length_c   1.000
_cell.angle_alpha   90.00
_cell.angle_beta   90.00
_cell.angle_gamma   90.00
#
_symmetry.space_group_name_H-M   'P 1'
#
loop_
_entity.id
_entity.type
_entity.pdbx_description
1 polymer ?
#
loop_
_entity_poly.entity_id
_entity_poly.type
_entity_poly.pdbx_seq_one_letter_code
_entity_poly.pdbx_strand_id
1 'polypeptide(L)'
;MTTRIITPPTVEPVTLAEAKLHLKEDLVRVDNDARIAVLITAARQSVEHQMGRSIMLQTLETTLDKFPDAIQLNAPPVIDVLSVEYTAEDGVATTLNSSSYRLDNASEPARLVPAYGYSWPATQASINAVRVRYRAGYSASSDAATAQAAVPAGIKYAILLELGTRYKLGSADDAVPAMRHDFAKHLLDPFRIWTL
;
A
#
# COMPACT_ATOMS: atom_id res chain seq x y z
N MET A 1 -13.35 -6.59 -10.14
CA MET A 1 -12.86 -5.84 -8.95
C MET A 1 -11.53 -5.20 -9.27
N THR A 2 -11.39 -3.89 -9.05
CA THR A 2 -10.16 -3.12 -9.30
C THR A 2 -9.86 -2.25 -8.10
N THR A 3 -8.59 -2.18 -7.71
CA THR A 3 -8.14 -1.30 -6.62
C THR A 3 -7.16 -0.26 -7.16
N ARG A 4 -7.35 1.00 -6.77
CA ARG A 4 -6.50 2.12 -7.16
C ARG A 4 -6.13 2.99 -5.96
N ILE A 5 -5.00 3.66 -6.03
CA ILE A 5 -4.57 4.66 -5.05
C ILE A 5 -5.29 5.98 -5.35
N ILE A 6 -5.99 6.53 -4.34
CA ILE A 6 -6.65 7.83 -4.40
C ILE A 6 -5.75 8.91 -3.80
N THR A 7 -5.15 8.62 -2.64
CA THR A 7 -4.19 9.51 -1.99
C THR A 7 -2.92 8.73 -1.71
N PRO A 8 -1.80 9.09 -2.36
CA PRO A 8 -0.52 8.45 -2.13
C PRO A 8 0.03 8.82 -0.74
N PRO A 9 1.01 8.07 -0.22
CA PRO A 9 1.70 8.41 1.01
C PRO A 9 2.38 9.78 0.93
N THR A 10 2.31 10.54 2.03
CA THR A 10 3.01 11.82 2.19
C THR A 10 4.36 11.67 2.88
N VAL A 11 4.61 10.51 3.47
CA VAL A 11 5.85 10.16 4.20
C VAL A 11 6.42 8.88 3.61
N GLU A 12 7.73 8.84 3.46
CA GLU A 12 8.45 7.65 3.01
C GLU A 12 8.94 6.82 4.21
N PRO A 13 9.04 5.48 4.09
CA PRO A 13 9.43 4.59 5.19
C PRO A 13 10.91 4.70 5.57
N VAL A 14 11.72 5.26 4.68
CA VAL A 14 13.16 5.48 4.84
C VAL A 14 13.43 6.96 4.68
N THR A 15 14.21 7.53 5.59
CA THR A 15 14.63 8.93 5.53
C THR A 15 15.72 9.14 4.48
N LEU A 16 15.87 10.38 4.01
CA LEU A 16 16.96 10.75 3.11
C LEU A 16 18.33 10.48 3.74
N ALA A 17 18.47 10.72 5.04
CA ALA A 17 19.70 10.47 5.79
C ALA A 17 20.05 8.97 5.83
N GLU A 18 19.08 8.10 6.13
CA GLU A 18 19.27 6.64 6.11
C GLU A 18 19.66 6.15 4.71
N ALA A 19 19.01 6.69 3.68
CA ALA A 19 19.32 6.39 2.29
C ALA A 19 20.76 6.78 1.91
N LYS A 20 21.19 8.01 2.27
CA LYS A 20 22.55 8.49 2.05
C LYS A 20 23.59 7.61 2.75
N LEU A 21 23.36 7.28 4.02
CA LEU A 21 24.24 6.37 4.77
C LEU A 21 24.38 5.01 4.09
N HIS A 22 23.28 4.44 3.62
CA HIS A 22 23.29 3.15 2.90
C HIS A 22 24.07 3.23 1.58
N LEU A 23 23.92 4.35 0.86
CA LEU A 23 24.63 4.60 -0.40
C LEU A 23 26.10 5.02 -0.22
N LYS A 24 26.53 5.27 1.04
CA LYS A 24 27.84 5.84 1.38
C LYS A 24 28.05 7.24 0.78
N GLU A 25 26.96 8.00 0.66
CA GLU A 25 26.97 9.39 0.23
C GLU A 25 27.22 10.30 1.43
N ASP A 26 27.82 11.46 1.18
CA ASP A 26 28.04 12.49 2.19
C ASP A 26 26.70 13.08 2.63
N LEU A 27 26.45 13.10 3.96
CA LEU A 27 25.21 13.62 4.54
C LEU A 27 25.05 15.15 4.31
N VAL A 28 26.16 15.87 4.21
CA VAL A 28 26.15 17.34 4.03
C VAL A 28 25.96 17.73 2.56
N ARG A 29 26.37 16.86 1.65
CA ARG A 29 26.27 17.13 0.22
C ARG A 29 24.83 16.98 -0.27
N VAL A 30 24.29 17.98 -0.96
CA VAL A 30 22.87 18.05 -1.38
C VAL A 30 22.63 17.82 -2.86
N ASP A 31 23.68 17.70 -3.66
CA ASP A 31 23.59 17.63 -5.14
C ASP A 31 22.72 16.47 -5.63
N ASN A 32 22.72 15.33 -4.91
CA ASN A 32 21.99 14.12 -5.25
C ASN A 32 20.66 13.96 -4.49
N ASP A 33 20.30 14.88 -3.58
CA ASP A 33 19.17 14.70 -2.68
C ASP A 33 17.84 14.50 -3.41
N ALA A 34 17.58 15.31 -4.42
CA ALA A 34 16.36 15.18 -5.23
C ALA A 34 16.29 13.84 -5.96
N ARG A 35 17.42 13.36 -6.52
CA ARG A 35 17.51 12.06 -7.18
C ARG A 35 17.26 10.93 -6.18
N ILE A 36 17.92 10.98 -5.01
CA ILE A 36 17.76 9.97 -3.97
C ILE A 36 16.31 9.91 -3.47
N ALA A 37 15.65 11.05 -3.28
CA ALA A 37 14.25 11.12 -2.86
C ALA A 37 13.31 10.41 -3.86
N VAL A 38 13.49 10.65 -5.16
CA VAL A 38 12.73 9.94 -6.20
C VAL A 38 12.99 8.44 -6.17
N LEU A 39 14.23 8.02 -5.95
CA LEU A 39 14.59 6.62 -5.89
C LEU A 39 14.06 5.92 -4.62
N ILE A 40 13.93 6.62 -3.50
CA ILE A 40 13.27 6.10 -2.28
C ILE A 40 11.81 5.76 -2.62
N THR A 41 11.08 6.69 -3.22
CA THR A 41 9.68 6.49 -3.63
C THR A 41 9.56 5.31 -4.61
N ALA A 42 10.43 5.24 -5.62
CA ALA A 42 10.41 4.14 -6.60
C ALA A 42 10.74 2.78 -5.96
N ALA A 43 11.69 2.74 -5.03
CA ALA A 43 12.04 1.54 -4.28
C ALA A 43 10.88 1.08 -3.39
N ARG A 44 10.21 2.00 -2.66
CA ARG A 44 9.01 1.69 -1.88
C ARG A 44 7.91 1.09 -2.76
N GLN A 45 7.58 1.74 -3.88
CA GLN A 45 6.54 1.25 -4.80
C GLN A 45 6.86 -0.15 -5.36
N SER A 46 8.13 -0.41 -5.68
CA SER A 46 8.58 -1.73 -6.11
C SER A 46 8.36 -2.79 -5.02
N VAL A 47 8.74 -2.49 -3.79
CA VAL A 47 8.58 -3.38 -2.64
C VAL A 47 7.10 -3.60 -2.29
N GLU A 48 6.27 -2.56 -2.30
CA GLU A 48 4.81 -2.67 -2.14
C GLU A 48 4.19 -3.59 -3.18
N HIS A 49 4.58 -3.44 -4.44
CA HIS A 49 4.12 -4.31 -5.52
C HIS A 49 4.54 -5.77 -5.34
N GLN A 50 5.80 -6.02 -4.94
CA GLN A 50 6.31 -7.37 -4.70
C GLN A 50 5.62 -8.08 -3.54
N MET A 51 5.22 -7.34 -2.50
CA MET A 51 4.53 -7.89 -1.33
C MET A 51 3.02 -7.96 -1.50
N GLY A 52 2.41 -7.16 -2.38
CA GLY A 52 0.97 -6.95 -2.45
C GLY A 52 0.42 -6.16 -1.25
N ARG A 53 1.24 -5.30 -0.62
CA ARG A 53 0.91 -4.56 0.62
C ARG A 53 1.10 -3.07 0.48
N SER A 54 0.38 -2.30 1.29
CA SER A 54 0.66 -0.89 1.55
C SER A 54 1.66 -0.76 2.70
N ILE A 55 2.74 -0.02 2.50
CA ILE A 55 3.74 0.20 3.56
C ILE A 55 3.39 1.44 4.38
N MET A 56 3.23 2.56 3.71
CA MET A 56 2.90 3.83 4.35
C MET A 56 1.41 4.14 4.22
N LEU A 57 0.91 5.02 5.09
CA LEU A 57 -0.50 5.43 5.07
C LEU A 57 -0.90 5.98 3.70
N GLN A 58 -1.87 5.32 3.08
CA GLN A 58 -2.45 5.74 1.81
C GLN A 58 -3.94 5.45 1.77
N THR A 59 -4.67 6.20 0.95
CA THR A 59 -6.10 5.96 0.70
C THR A 59 -6.27 5.21 -0.60
N LEU A 60 -6.97 4.09 -0.52
CA LEU A 60 -7.28 3.22 -1.64
C LEU A 60 -8.79 3.23 -1.93
N GLU A 61 -9.14 2.97 -3.17
CA GLU A 61 -10.53 2.75 -3.59
C GLU A 61 -10.61 1.41 -4.34
N THR A 62 -11.48 0.54 -3.86
CA THR A 62 -11.84 -0.69 -4.56
C THR A 62 -13.20 -0.54 -5.20
N THR A 63 -13.31 -0.88 -6.49
CA THR A 63 -14.55 -0.83 -7.27
C THR A 63 -14.99 -2.24 -7.66
N LEU A 64 -16.32 -2.47 -7.59
CA LEU A 64 -16.98 -3.72 -7.97
C LEU A 64 -18.29 -3.40 -8.72
N ASP A 65 -18.76 -4.36 -9.52
CA ASP A 65 -20.02 -4.20 -10.27
C ASP A 65 -21.25 -4.52 -9.42
N LYS A 66 -21.07 -5.30 -8.33
CA LYS A 66 -22.11 -5.63 -7.36
C LYS A 66 -21.48 -6.02 -6.02
N PHE A 67 -22.26 -6.05 -4.97
CA PHE A 67 -21.83 -6.59 -3.69
C PHE A 67 -21.65 -8.11 -3.75
N PRO A 68 -20.48 -8.66 -3.43
CA PRO A 68 -20.29 -10.07 -3.13
C PRO A 68 -20.66 -10.36 -1.67
N ASP A 69 -20.69 -11.62 -1.25
CA ASP A 69 -20.94 -12.00 0.15
C ASP A 69 -19.94 -11.31 1.11
N ALA A 70 -18.68 -11.24 0.71
CA ALA A 70 -17.64 -10.50 1.41
C ALA A 70 -16.77 -9.73 0.40
N ILE A 71 -16.55 -8.44 0.64
CA ILE A 71 -15.64 -7.62 -0.16
C ILE A 71 -14.23 -7.81 0.37
N GLN A 72 -13.32 -8.31 -0.44
CA GLN A 72 -11.90 -8.35 -0.09
C GLN A 72 -11.27 -6.97 -0.34
N LEU A 73 -10.50 -6.49 0.64
CA LEU A 73 -9.77 -5.23 0.54
C LEU A 73 -8.30 -5.52 0.32
N ASN A 74 -7.81 -5.19 -0.86
CA ASN A 74 -6.43 -5.45 -1.27
C ASN A 74 -5.42 -4.53 -0.59
N ALA A 75 -4.14 -4.89 -0.72
CA ALA A 75 -3.01 -4.13 -0.21
C ALA A 75 -3.07 -3.86 1.32
N PRO A 76 -3.22 -4.93 2.17
CA PRO A 76 -3.18 -4.79 3.62
C PRO A 76 -1.81 -4.24 4.10
N PRO A 77 -1.69 -3.85 5.38
CA PRO A 77 -2.71 -3.88 6.43
C PRO A 77 -3.77 -2.80 6.23
N VAL A 78 -5.04 -3.19 6.30
CA VAL A 78 -6.15 -2.24 6.24
C VAL A 78 -6.37 -1.65 7.63
N ILE A 79 -6.42 -0.33 7.72
CA ILE A 79 -6.60 0.41 8.97
C ILE A 79 -8.08 0.58 9.26
N ASP A 80 -8.81 1.21 8.34
CA ASP A 80 -10.23 1.49 8.45
C ASP A 80 -10.88 1.71 7.07
N VAL A 81 -12.22 1.72 7.07
CA VAL A 81 -13.04 2.02 5.90
C VAL A 81 -13.60 3.44 6.05
N LEU A 82 -13.35 4.28 5.07
CA LEU A 82 -13.80 5.67 5.04
C LEU A 82 -15.23 5.79 4.53
N SER A 83 -15.56 5.11 3.43
CA SER A 83 -16.91 5.09 2.85
C SER A 83 -17.15 3.83 2.05
N VAL A 84 -18.43 3.43 2.01
CA VAL A 84 -18.96 2.44 1.07
C VAL A 84 -20.09 3.14 0.31
N GLU A 85 -19.84 3.40 -0.95
CA GLU A 85 -20.80 4.03 -1.86
C GLU A 85 -21.31 3.01 -2.87
N TYR A 86 -22.56 3.09 -3.23
CA TYR A 86 -23.14 2.23 -4.27
C TYR A 86 -24.19 2.99 -5.08
N THR A 87 -24.42 2.54 -6.30
CA THR A 87 -25.52 3.01 -7.13
C THR A 87 -26.73 2.11 -6.88
N ALA A 88 -27.79 2.66 -6.31
CA ALA A 88 -29.04 1.96 -6.05
C ALA A 88 -29.77 1.61 -7.35
N GLU A 89 -30.79 0.76 -7.31
CA GLU A 89 -31.53 0.31 -8.49
C GLU A 89 -32.18 1.46 -9.28
N ASP A 90 -32.52 2.56 -8.60
CA ASP A 90 -33.05 3.79 -9.17
C ASP A 90 -31.98 4.68 -9.84
N GLY A 91 -30.72 4.27 -9.82
CA GLY A 91 -29.58 5.01 -10.37
C GLY A 91 -28.99 6.07 -9.43
N VAL A 92 -29.50 6.20 -8.21
CA VAL A 92 -28.99 7.19 -7.24
C VAL A 92 -27.76 6.66 -6.52
N ALA A 93 -26.70 7.48 -6.49
CA ALA A 93 -25.51 7.19 -5.70
C ALA A 93 -25.82 7.35 -4.20
N THR A 94 -25.65 6.30 -3.43
CA THR A 94 -26.00 6.24 -2.01
C THR A 94 -24.79 5.80 -1.21
N THR A 95 -24.58 6.42 -0.04
CA THR A 95 -23.52 6.00 0.92
C THR A 95 -24.13 5.09 1.98
N LEU A 96 -23.50 3.95 2.18
CA LEU A 96 -23.92 2.98 3.19
C LEU A 96 -23.53 3.48 4.59
N ASN A 97 -24.45 3.33 5.56
CA ASN A 97 -24.15 3.67 6.94
C ASN A 97 -23.06 2.73 7.47
N SER A 98 -22.07 3.28 8.19
CA SER A 98 -20.97 2.50 8.78
C SER A 98 -21.43 1.41 9.76
N SER A 99 -22.62 1.54 10.38
CA SER A 99 -23.22 0.51 11.23
C SER A 99 -23.74 -0.71 10.48
N SER A 100 -23.92 -0.59 9.14
CA SER A 100 -24.47 -1.66 8.30
C SER A 100 -23.45 -2.70 7.86
N TYR A 101 -22.16 -2.47 8.11
CA TYR A 101 -21.07 -3.38 7.75
C TYR A 101 -20.02 -3.50 8.85
N ARG A 102 -19.20 -4.53 8.77
CA ARG A 102 -18.07 -4.79 9.68
C ARG A 102 -16.80 -5.04 8.86
N LEU A 103 -15.72 -4.42 9.31
CA LEU A 103 -14.37 -4.70 8.82
C LEU A 103 -13.74 -5.83 9.64
N ASP A 104 -13.30 -6.89 8.99
CA ASP A 104 -12.40 -7.91 9.51
C ASP A 104 -10.99 -7.61 8.97
N ASN A 105 -10.20 -6.92 9.76
CA ASN A 105 -8.81 -6.61 9.47
C ASN A 105 -7.81 -7.55 10.16
N ALA A 106 -8.30 -8.57 10.85
CA ALA A 106 -7.48 -9.67 11.36
C ALA A 106 -7.13 -10.67 10.26
N SER A 107 -7.95 -10.74 9.21
CA SER A 107 -7.68 -11.55 8.01
C SER A 107 -6.82 -10.77 7.02
N GLU A 108 -6.00 -11.48 6.24
CA GLU A 108 -5.24 -10.89 5.14
C GLU A 108 -5.45 -11.70 3.85
N PRO A 109 -6.04 -11.11 2.79
CA PRO A 109 -6.55 -9.73 2.73
C PRO A 109 -7.74 -9.49 3.66
N ALA A 110 -7.87 -8.24 4.15
CA ALA A 110 -8.98 -7.84 5.00
C ALA A 110 -10.33 -7.99 4.29
N ARG A 111 -11.40 -8.24 5.05
CA ARG A 111 -12.75 -8.48 4.51
C ARG A 111 -13.74 -7.49 5.08
N LEU A 112 -14.62 -6.99 4.22
CA LEU A 112 -15.78 -6.19 4.60
C LEU A 112 -17.04 -7.02 4.38
N VAL A 113 -17.82 -7.21 5.44
CA VAL A 113 -19.05 -8.04 5.44
C VAL A 113 -20.22 -7.26 6.00
N PRO A 114 -21.48 -7.62 5.70
CA PRO A 114 -22.63 -7.03 6.35
C PRO A 114 -22.57 -7.21 7.87
N ALA A 115 -23.04 -6.23 8.64
CA ALA A 115 -23.20 -6.37 10.08
C ALA A 115 -24.31 -7.37 10.40
N TYR A 116 -24.28 -7.91 11.61
CA TYR A 116 -25.33 -8.85 12.05
C TYR A 116 -26.72 -8.24 11.90
N GLY A 117 -27.63 -8.96 11.25
CA GLY A 117 -28.99 -8.51 10.97
C GLY A 117 -29.12 -7.58 9.75
N TYR A 118 -28.02 -7.30 9.04
CA TYR A 118 -28.01 -6.52 7.79
C TYR A 118 -27.70 -7.42 6.60
N SER A 119 -28.11 -6.97 5.41
CA SER A 119 -27.73 -7.52 4.13
C SER A 119 -27.23 -6.41 3.22
N TRP A 120 -26.44 -6.76 2.22
CA TRP A 120 -26.08 -5.80 1.19
C TRP A 120 -27.33 -5.32 0.42
N PRO A 121 -27.45 -4.02 0.12
CA PRO A 121 -28.55 -3.50 -0.68
C PRO A 121 -28.44 -3.98 -2.13
N ALA A 122 -29.58 -4.01 -2.82
CA ALA A 122 -29.60 -4.22 -4.25
C ALA A 122 -28.93 -3.03 -4.98
N THR A 123 -28.20 -3.33 -6.04
CA THR A 123 -27.48 -2.34 -6.86
C THR A 123 -27.98 -2.35 -8.28
N GLN A 124 -27.91 -1.20 -8.95
CA GLN A 124 -28.10 -1.11 -10.38
C GLN A 124 -27.11 -2.05 -11.09
N ALA A 125 -27.57 -2.77 -12.10
CA ALA A 125 -26.73 -3.60 -12.95
C ALA A 125 -25.83 -2.72 -13.85
N SER A 126 -24.75 -2.19 -13.29
CA SER A 126 -23.80 -1.31 -13.99
C SER A 126 -22.37 -1.62 -13.57
N ILE A 127 -21.42 -1.24 -14.44
CA ILE A 127 -19.99 -1.34 -14.15
C ILE A 127 -19.64 -0.38 -13.00
N ASN A 128 -18.83 -0.85 -12.03
CA ASN A 128 -18.37 -0.07 -10.88
C ASN A 128 -19.53 0.50 -10.03
N ALA A 129 -20.61 -0.27 -9.87
CA ALA A 129 -21.77 0.13 -9.07
C ALA A 129 -21.46 0.27 -7.58
N VAL A 130 -20.38 -0.38 -7.08
CA VAL A 130 -19.95 -0.31 -5.69
C VAL A 130 -18.54 0.24 -5.60
N ARG A 131 -18.31 1.17 -4.66
CA ARG A 131 -17.00 1.77 -4.37
C ARG A 131 -16.74 1.74 -2.88
N VAL A 132 -15.60 1.20 -2.50
CA VAL A 132 -15.16 1.16 -1.11
C VAL A 132 -13.86 1.94 -0.98
N ARG A 133 -13.88 3.03 -0.20
CA ARG A 133 -12.68 3.80 0.14
C ARG A 133 -12.20 3.40 1.52
N TYR A 134 -10.92 3.13 1.65
CA TYR A 134 -10.30 2.70 2.89
C TYR A 134 -8.85 3.18 2.98
N ARG A 135 -8.34 3.20 4.21
CA ARG A 135 -6.93 3.50 4.48
C ARG A 135 -6.17 2.23 4.75
N ALA A 136 -4.95 2.17 4.22
CA ALA A 136 -4.04 1.04 4.42
C ALA A 136 -2.62 1.54 4.68
N GLY A 137 -1.84 0.73 5.39
CA GLY A 137 -0.46 1.00 5.80
C GLY A 137 -0.17 0.47 7.20
N TYR A 138 1.11 0.38 7.57
CA TYR A 138 1.52 -0.12 8.88
C TYR A 138 1.20 0.83 10.05
N SER A 139 0.87 2.09 9.78
CA SER A 139 0.49 3.08 10.78
C SER A 139 -0.63 3.98 10.27
N ALA A 140 -1.55 4.36 11.16
CA ALA A 140 -2.55 5.40 10.89
C ALA A 140 -2.01 6.82 11.09
N SER A 141 -0.81 6.95 11.67
CA SER A 141 -0.21 8.24 11.98
C SER A 141 0.29 8.96 10.74
N SER A 142 0.05 10.26 10.66
CA SER A 142 0.67 11.18 9.70
C SER A 142 2.02 11.71 10.18
N ASP A 143 2.37 11.49 11.46
CA ASP A 143 3.70 11.84 11.99
C ASP A 143 4.76 10.91 11.40
N ALA A 144 5.80 11.50 10.80
CA ALA A 144 6.80 10.77 10.06
C ALA A 144 7.56 9.76 10.93
N ALA A 145 7.99 10.16 12.12
CA ALA A 145 8.78 9.30 13.01
C ALA A 145 7.96 8.08 13.48
N THR A 146 6.71 8.32 13.88
CA THR A 146 5.77 7.26 14.32
C THR A 146 5.44 6.32 13.17
N ALA A 147 5.16 6.85 11.98
CA ALA A 147 4.83 6.06 10.80
C ALA A 147 6.02 5.19 10.37
N GLN A 148 7.22 5.75 10.35
CA GLN A 148 8.45 5.02 10.02
C GLN A 148 8.82 3.95 11.05
N ALA A 149 8.60 4.23 12.35
CA ALA A 149 8.85 3.25 13.41
C ALA A 149 7.94 2.02 13.34
N ALA A 150 6.73 2.16 12.80
CA ALA A 150 5.78 1.06 12.63
C ALA A 150 6.16 0.10 11.49
N VAL A 151 7.01 0.52 10.55
CA VAL A 151 7.42 -0.33 9.42
C VAL A 151 8.45 -1.37 9.87
N PRO A 152 8.23 -2.67 9.62
CA PRO A 152 9.20 -3.71 9.95
C PRO A 152 10.58 -3.46 9.35
N ALA A 153 11.64 -3.72 10.14
CA ALA A 153 13.02 -3.47 9.73
C ALA A 153 13.42 -4.23 8.45
N GLY A 154 12.89 -5.45 8.24
CA GLY A 154 13.13 -6.22 7.02
C GLY A 154 12.62 -5.53 5.76
N ILE A 155 11.46 -4.87 5.84
CA ILE A 155 10.88 -4.09 4.73
C ILE A 155 11.75 -2.85 4.44
N LYS A 156 12.14 -2.12 5.49
CA LYS A 156 13.04 -0.95 5.33
C LYS A 156 14.36 -1.35 4.67
N TYR A 157 14.94 -2.47 5.12
CA TYR A 157 16.18 -2.95 4.55
C TYR A 157 16.04 -3.40 3.10
N ALA A 158 14.93 -4.06 2.74
CA ALA A 158 14.64 -4.40 1.34
C ALA A 158 14.51 -3.15 0.45
N ILE A 159 13.88 -2.08 0.97
CA ILE A 159 13.79 -0.79 0.26
C ILE A 159 15.19 -0.18 0.05
N LEU A 160 16.07 -0.22 1.06
CA LEU A 160 17.43 0.28 0.94
C LEU A 160 18.26 -0.53 -0.07
N LEU A 161 18.10 -1.85 -0.12
CA LEU A 161 18.75 -2.70 -1.13
C LEU A 161 18.28 -2.38 -2.55
N GLU A 162 16.96 -2.22 -2.73
CA GLU A 162 16.35 -1.85 -4.00
C GLU A 162 16.80 -0.45 -4.45
N LEU A 163 16.87 0.51 -3.51
CA LEU A 163 17.42 1.84 -3.72
C LEU A 163 18.87 1.77 -4.22
N GLY A 164 19.72 1.01 -3.51
CA GLY A 164 21.13 0.86 -3.88
C GLY A 164 21.34 0.28 -5.28
N THR A 165 20.48 -0.68 -5.66
CA THR A 165 20.46 -1.27 -7.00
C THR A 165 20.12 -0.22 -8.06
N ARG A 166 19.04 0.54 -7.86
CA ARG A 166 18.58 1.59 -8.79
C ARG A 166 19.55 2.76 -8.88
N TYR A 167 20.19 3.12 -7.77
CA TYR A 167 21.19 4.19 -7.73
C TYR A 167 22.40 3.86 -8.63
N LYS A 168 22.88 2.62 -8.57
CA LYS A 168 24.01 2.13 -9.38
C LYS A 168 23.65 1.98 -10.85
N LEU A 169 22.46 1.49 -11.19
CA LEU A 169 22.00 1.37 -12.58
C LEU A 169 21.97 2.73 -13.34
N GLY A 170 21.96 3.83 -12.62
CA GLY A 170 22.05 5.18 -13.21
C GLY A 170 23.49 5.65 -13.46
N SER A 171 24.51 4.91 -13.02
CA SER A 171 25.91 5.13 -13.36
C SER A 171 26.34 4.02 -14.33
N ALA A 172 26.90 4.39 -15.49
CA ALA A 172 27.12 3.50 -16.65
C ALA A 172 28.10 2.32 -16.44
N ASP A 173 28.69 2.16 -15.25
CA ASP A 173 29.86 1.29 -15.03
C ASP A 173 29.62 0.02 -14.20
N ASP A 174 28.41 -0.23 -13.64
CA ASP A 174 28.27 -1.37 -12.71
C ASP A 174 27.14 -2.33 -13.11
N ALA A 175 27.50 -3.52 -13.60
CA ALA A 175 26.59 -4.66 -13.62
C ALA A 175 26.20 -5.04 -12.17
N VAL A 176 24.93 -4.89 -11.83
CA VAL A 176 24.41 -5.30 -10.52
C VAL A 176 24.36 -6.82 -10.45
N PRO A 177 25.07 -7.47 -9.52
CA PRO A 177 25.03 -8.92 -9.41
C PRO A 177 23.59 -9.42 -9.13
N ALA A 178 23.11 -10.40 -9.87
CA ALA A 178 21.79 -11.05 -9.74
C ALA A 178 21.52 -11.55 -8.29
N MET A 179 22.54 -11.97 -7.55
CA MET A 179 22.46 -12.39 -6.16
C MET A 179 21.84 -11.37 -5.20
N ARG A 180 22.01 -10.05 -5.46
CA ARG A 180 21.42 -9.01 -4.58
C ARG A 180 19.90 -8.93 -4.74
N HIS A 181 19.40 -9.21 -5.92
CA HIS A 181 17.97 -9.17 -6.21
C HIS A 181 17.24 -10.34 -5.55
N ASP A 182 17.83 -11.52 -5.52
CA ASP A 182 17.24 -12.70 -4.89
C ASP A 182 17.24 -12.58 -3.36
N PHE A 183 18.30 -12.03 -2.76
CA PHE A 183 18.35 -11.80 -1.32
C PHE A 183 17.25 -10.82 -0.85
N ALA A 184 17.04 -9.72 -1.59
CA ALA A 184 15.97 -8.76 -1.28
C ALA A 184 14.58 -9.41 -1.35
N LYS A 185 14.34 -10.30 -2.31
CA LYS A 185 13.08 -11.05 -2.44
C LYS A 185 12.83 -11.96 -1.24
N HIS A 186 13.83 -12.71 -0.78
CA HIS A 186 13.69 -13.59 0.39
C HIS A 186 13.41 -12.84 1.70
N LEU A 187 13.92 -11.61 1.84
CA LEU A 187 13.58 -10.75 2.99
C LEU A 187 12.09 -10.39 3.03
N LEU A 188 11.43 -10.35 1.88
CA LEU A 188 10.03 -9.98 1.75
C LEU A 188 9.07 -11.15 1.86
N ASP A 189 9.55 -12.39 1.76
CA ASP A 189 8.70 -13.59 1.80
C ASP A 189 7.76 -13.67 3.02
N PRO A 190 8.20 -13.33 4.27
CA PRO A 190 7.32 -13.31 5.43
C PRO A 190 6.20 -12.27 5.36
N PHE A 191 6.37 -11.25 4.53
CA PHE A 191 5.43 -10.12 4.40
C PHE A 191 4.56 -10.22 3.14
N ARG A 192 4.82 -11.18 2.26
CA ARG A 192 4.12 -11.32 0.98
C ARG A 192 2.71 -11.87 1.17
N ILE A 193 1.74 -11.27 0.49
CA ILE A 193 0.41 -11.84 0.38
C ILE A 193 0.43 -12.90 -0.73
N TRP A 194 0.23 -14.14 -0.33
CA TRP A 194 0.05 -15.25 -1.25
C TRP A 194 -1.44 -15.36 -1.58
N THR A 195 -1.84 -14.92 -2.76
CA THR A 195 -3.18 -15.24 -3.28
C THR A 195 -3.17 -16.69 -3.78
N LEU A 196 -3.95 -17.53 -3.09
CA LEU A 196 -4.25 -18.88 -3.53
C LEU A 196 -5.28 -18.86 -4.66
#